data_c2ecfa5d515e2d920ea7665484930c83
#
_entry.id   c2ecfa5d515e2d920ea7665484930c83
#
_cell.length_a   1.000
_cell.length_b   1.000
_cell.length_c   1.000
_cell.angle_alpha   90.00
_cell.angle_beta   90.00
_cell.angle_gamma   90.00
#
_symmetry.space_group_name_H-M   'P 1'
#
loop_
_entity.id
_entity.type
_entity.pdbx_description
1 polymer ?
#
loop_
_entity_poly.entity_id
_entity_poly.type
_entity_poly.pdbx_seq_one_letter_code
_entity_poly.pdbx_strand_id
1 'polypeptide(L)'
;MTDFTKVKLGKQTAHHDNRVPMLGKYTASLPPPPASTSYDSKITNLGMMLNNKLGDCTCAAVGHSIQQWTAEAQKKQVIVPDADIEKLYEIVGHYNPDNPKSDRGAVEINVLNYWLANPVDGNKLSAFCALEPQNHQDIQDAVYIFGNCYIGLELPLSAQGQTVWTVPAGGPTGQGAPVPGAATRCRWLPTMRADSPVSRGARCCA
;
A
#
# COMPACT_ATOMS: atom_id res chain seq x y z
N MET A 1 -18.65 2.34 5.96
CA MET A 1 -18.20 2.25 4.57
C MET A 1 -17.29 3.46 4.32
N THR A 2 -16.05 3.25 3.93
CA THR A 2 -15.08 4.33 3.75
C THR A 2 -15.42 5.12 2.48
N ASP A 3 -15.61 6.43 2.60
CA ASP A 3 -15.85 7.32 1.47
C ASP A 3 -14.53 7.64 0.76
N PHE A 4 -14.23 6.91 -0.27
CA PHE A 4 -12.98 7.05 -1.04
C PHE A 4 -12.91 8.34 -1.89
N THR A 5 -14.00 9.11 -1.98
CA THR A 5 -13.99 10.41 -2.69
C THR A 5 -13.23 11.50 -1.93
N LYS A 6 -13.01 11.29 -0.62
CA LYS A 6 -12.38 12.25 0.28
C LYS A 6 -10.92 11.93 0.61
N VAL A 7 -10.33 10.95 -0.04
CA VAL A 7 -8.97 10.50 0.29
C VAL A 7 -7.94 11.34 -0.45
N LYS A 8 -6.93 11.83 0.26
CA LYS A 8 -5.80 12.51 -0.37
C LYS A 8 -4.82 11.51 -0.99
N LEU A 9 -4.21 11.91 -2.09
CA LEU A 9 -3.18 11.16 -2.80
C LEU A 9 -1.83 11.73 -2.40
N GLY A 10 -1.00 10.93 -1.74
CA GLY A 10 0.23 11.42 -1.12
C GLY A 10 1.49 10.63 -1.46
N LYS A 11 1.42 9.62 -2.34
CA LYS A 11 2.61 8.89 -2.76
C LYS A 11 3.43 9.73 -3.74
N GLN A 12 4.70 9.97 -3.41
CA GLN A 12 5.66 10.60 -4.30
C GLN A 12 6.18 9.60 -5.35
N THR A 13 6.92 10.11 -6.36
CA THR A 13 7.56 9.28 -7.38
C THR A 13 8.42 8.20 -6.72
N ALA A 14 8.29 6.98 -7.22
CA ALA A 14 9.08 5.86 -6.71
C ALA A 14 10.56 6.06 -6.98
N HIS A 15 11.38 5.75 -5.98
CA HIS A 15 12.83 5.65 -6.14
C HIS A 15 13.21 4.16 -6.15
N HIS A 16 13.94 3.75 -7.18
CA HIS A 16 14.46 2.39 -7.26
C HIS A 16 15.79 2.29 -6.49
N ASP A 17 15.89 1.29 -5.63
CA ASP A 17 17.13 0.97 -4.92
C ASP A 17 17.59 -0.44 -5.31
N ASN A 18 18.68 -0.53 -6.07
CA ASN A 18 19.23 -1.79 -6.56
C ASN A 18 19.71 -2.74 -5.44
N ARG A 19 19.79 -2.27 -4.19
CA ARG A 19 20.17 -3.08 -3.02
C ARG A 19 18.99 -3.89 -2.49
N VAL A 20 17.76 -3.50 -2.83
CA VAL A 20 16.56 -4.23 -2.40
C VAL A 20 16.46 -5.53 -3.20
N PRO A 21 16.37 -6.68 -2.53
CA PRO A 21 16.26 -7.97 -3.21
C PRO A 21 14.94 -8.09 -3.95
N MET A 22 14.96 -8.68 -5.15
CA MET A 22 13.76 -8.98 -5.94
C MET A 22 13.16 -10.31 -5.51
N LEU A 23 11.86 -10.35 -5.17
CA LEU A 23 11.17 -11.54 -4.69
C LEU A 23 11.25 -12.72 -5.67
N GLY A 24 11.06 -12.48 -6.95
CA GLY A 24 11.07 -13.54 -7.98
C GLY A 24 12.36 -14.37 -8.04
N LYS A 25 13.49 -13.84 -7.52
CA LYS A 25 14.72 -14.62 -7.39
C LYS A 25 14.66 -15.73 -6.34
N TYR A 26 13.74 -15.63 -5.39
CA TYR A 26 13.60 -16.54 -4.25
C TYR A 26 12.38 -17.46 -4.38
N THR A 27 11.41 -17.11 -5.23
CA THR A 27 10.14 -17.84 -5.39
C THR A 27 10.12 -18.74 -6.61
N ALA A 28 11.11 -18.68 -7.50
CA ALA A 28 11.14 -19.42 -8.76
C ALA A 28 10.95 -20.94 -8.65
N SER A 29 11.28 -21.55 -7.49
CA SER A 29 11.12 -22.99 -7.22
C SER A 29 9.90 -23.33 -6.36
N LEU A 30 9.10 -22.34 -5.96
CA LEU A 30 7.92 -22.58 -5.15
C LEU A 30 6.75 -23.08 -6.00
N PRO A 31 5.87 -23.90 -5.44
CA PRO A 31 4.63 -24.24 -6.12
C PRO A 31 3.77 -22.98 -6.28
N PRO A 32 2.95 -22.90 -7.34
CA PRO A 32 2.09 -21.76 -7.56
C PRO A 32 1.12 -21.56 -6.38
N PRO A 33 0.84 -20.31 -5.99
CA PRO A 33 -0.13 -20.03 -4.94
C PRO A 33 -1.54 -20.46 -5.38
N PRO A 34 -2.48 -20.63 -4.44
CA PRO A 34 -3.86 -20.95 -4.76
C PRO A 34 -4.49 -19.85 -5.61
N ALA A 35 -5.52 -20.19 -6.40
CA ALA A 35 -6.21 -19.26 -7.29
C ALA A 35 -6.82 -18.05 -6.55
N SER A 36 -7.09 -18.17 -5.27
CA SER A 36 -7.47 -17.06 -4.40
C SER A 36 -6.99 -17.28 -2.98
N THR A 37 -6.58 -16.20 -2.33
CA THR A 37 -6.26 -16.19 -0.90
C THR A 37 -6.72 -14.87 -0.29
N SER A 38 -7.06 -14.87 1.01
CA SER A 38 -7.51 -13.70 1.74
C SER A 38 -7.04 -13.77 3.18
N TYR A 39 -6.51 -12.66 3.68
CA TYR A 39 -6.05 -12.47 5.05
C TYR A 39 -6.77 -11.31 5.72
N ASP A 40 -7.98 -10.96 5.26
CA ASP A 40 -8.79 -9.85 5.78
C ASP A 40 -9.94 -10.29 6.70
N SER A 41 -10.20 -11.58 6.80
CA SER A 41 -11.36 -12.14 7.54
C SER A 41 -11.35 -11.81 9.05
N LYS A 42 -10.16 -11.53 9.61
CA LYS A 42 -9.99 -11.20 11.04
C LYS A 42 -9.85 -9.71 11.29
N ILE A 43 -9.92 -8.91 10.24
CA ILE A 43 -9.81 -7.46 10.35
C ILE A 43 -11.20 -6.89 10.64
N THR A 44 -11.35 -6.27 11.80
CA THR A 44 -12.63 -5.68 12.24
C THR A 44 -12.77 -4.21 11.87
N ASN A 45 -11.65 -3.47 11.85
CA ASN A 45 -11.63 -2.05 11.53
C ASN A 45 -10.25 -1.67 10.98
N LEU A 46 -10.18 -1.12 9.77
CA LEU A 46 -8.94 -0.58 9.22
C LEU A 46 -8.71 0.88 9.62
N GLY A 47 -9.78 1.66 9.71
CA GLY A 47 -9.68 3.10 9.92
C GLY A 47 -9.18 3.83 8.65
N MET A 48 -9.02 5.13 8.77
CA MET A 48 -8.47 5.99 7.71
C MET A 48 -7.02 6.40 7.97
N MET A 49 -6.60 6.35 9.22
CA MET A 49 -5.24 6.73 9.64
C MET A 49 -4.83 8.10 9.07
N LEU A 50 -5.74 9.08 9.15
CA LEU A 50 -5.64 10.45 8.63
C LEU A 50 -5.61 10.58 7.10
N ASN A 51 -5.61 9.51 6.32
CA ASN A 51 -5.51 9.56 4.86
C ASN A 51 -6.72 10.25 4.17
N ASN A 52 -7.76 10.60 4.92
CA ASN A 52 -8.84 11.49 4.49
C ASN A 52 -8.52 12.99 4.69
N LYS A 53 -7.45 13.31 5.42
CA LYS A 53 -7.03 14.67 5.76
C LYS A 53 -5.66 15.00 5.19
N LEU A 54 -4.75 14.03 5.22
CA LEU A 54 -3.34 14.15 4.86
C LEU A 54 -2.98 13.28 3.64
N GLY A 55 -1.92 13.66 2.95
CA GLY A 55 -1.32 12.88 1.87
C GLY A 55 -0.40 11.76 2.39
N ASP A 56 -0.80 11.09 3.44
CA ASP A 56 0.00 10.11 4.19
C ASP A 56 -0.27 8.65 3.82
N CYS A 57 -0.85 8.40 2.65
CA CYS A 57 -1.26 7.05 2.22
C CYS A 57 -0.16 6.00 2.32
N THR A 58 1.11 6.39 2.16
CA THR A 58 2.28 5.52 2.37
C THR A 58 2.41 5.09 3.83
N CYS A 59 2.22 6.01 4.76
CA CYS A 59 2.27 5.73 6.21
C CYS A 59 1.03 4.97 6.68
N ALA A 60 -0.15 5.32 6.20
CA ALA A 60 -1.39 4.59 6.49
C ALA A 60 -1.31 3.12 6.04
N ALA A 61 -0.63 2.83 4.91
CA ALA A 61 -0.42 1.46 4.45
C ALA A 61 0.47 0.63 5.41
N VAL A 62 1.42 1.25 6.12
CA VAL A 62 2.19 0.61 7.20
C VAL A 62 1.25 0.21 8.34
N GLY A 63 0.42 1.14 8.80
CA GLY A 63 -0.55 0.86 9.87
C GLY A 63 -1.49 -0.28 9.50
N HIS A 64 -2.03 -0.29 8.29
CA HIS A 64 -2.88 -1.38 7.79
C HIS A 64 -2.15 -2.73 7.74
N SER A 65 -0.85 -2.74 7.36
CA SER A 65 -0.05 -3.96 7.38
C SER A 65 0.13 -4.51 8.81
N ILE A 66 0.42 -3.64 9.77
CA ILE A 66 0.52 -4.00 11.21
C ILE A 66 -0.81 -4.59 11.69
N GLN A 67 -1.93 -3.92 11.40
CA GLN A 67 -3.26 -4.37 11.80
C GLN A 67 -3.56 -5.77 11.26
N GLN A 68 -3.24 -6.02 9.99
CA GLN A 68 -3.49 -7.31 9.35
C GLN A 68 -2.60 -8.41 9.93
N TRP A 69 -1.29 -8.21 10.01
CA TRP A 69 -0.37 -9.21 10.53
C TRP A 69 -0.65 -9.56 11.98
N THR A 70 -1.00 -8.58 12.81
CA THR A 70 -1.35 -8.83 14.21
C THR A 70 -2.68 -9.58 14.32
N ALA A 71 -3.68 -9.25 13.52
CA ALA A 71 -4.93 -9.98 13.45
C ALA A 71 -4.72 -11.46 13.10
N GLU A 72 -3.85 -11.73 12.11
CA GLU A 72 -3.56 -13.10 11.66
C GLU A 72 -2.70 -13.87 12.68
N ALA A 73 -1.59 -13.30 13.11
CA ALA A 73 -0.62 -14.00 13.96
C ALA A 73 -1.10 -14.13 15.42
N GLN A 74 -1.72 -13.09 15.96
CA GLN A 74 -2.10 -13.03 17.38
C GLN A 74 -3.59 -13.27 17.61
N LYS A 75 -4.38 -13.44 16.56
CA LYS A 75 -5.85 -13.50 16.58
C LYS A 75 -6.49 -12.27 17.28
N LYS A 76 -5.75 -11.18 17.34
CA LYS A 76 -6.15 -9.90 17.92
C LYS A 76 -5.55 -8.78 17.10
N GLN A 77 -6.40 -8.03 16.41
CA GLN A 77 -5.98 -6.86 15.66
C GLN A 77 -5.44 -5.78 16.61
N VAL A 78 -4.20 -5.35 16.38
CA VAL A 78 -3.67 -4.13 16.98
C VAL A 78 -4.22 -2.94 16.17
N ILE A 79 -4.83 -1.98 16.82
CA ILE A 79 -5.31 -0.75 16.19
C ILE A 79 -4.19 0.29 16.35
N VAL A 80 -3.51 0.58 15.26
CA VAL A 80 -2.42 1.58 15.24
C VAL A 80 -3.05 2.98 15.40
N PRO A 81 -2.63 3.78 16.39
CA PRO A 81 -3.18 5.11 16.61
C PRO A 81 -2.85 6.07 15.44
N ASP A 82 -3.79 6.94 15.11
CA ASP A 82 -3.58 8.00 14.10
C ASP A 82 -2.33 8.85 14.39
N ALA A 83 -2.06 9.13 15.67
CA ALA A 83 -0.90 9.91 16.10
C ALA A 83 0.45 9.24 15.75
N ASP A 84 0.54 7.90 15.78
CA ASP A 84 1.75 7.19 15.40
C ASP A 84 1.97 7.22 13.88
N ILE A 85 0.89 7.20 13.11
CA ILE A 85 0.93 7.35 11.65
C ILE A 85 1.32 8.79 11.28
N GLU A 86 0.77 9.80 11.94
CA GLU A 86 1.14 11.20 11.74
C GLU A 86 2.62 11.44 12.04
N LYS A 87 3.10 10.93 13.18
CA LYS A 87 4.51 11.01 13.55
C LYS A 87 5.43 10.33 12.53
N LEU A 88 5.04 9.16 12.02
CA LEU A 88 5.75 8.52 10.92
C LEU A 88 5.80 9.45 9.70
N TYR A 89 4.67 10.07 9.36
CA TYR A 89 4.57 10.96 8.21
C TYR A 89 5.38 12.26 8.40
N GLU A 90 5.41 12.82 9.60
CA GLU A 90 6.29 13.96 9.94
C GLU A 90 7.76 13.63 9.63
N ILE A 91 8.20 12.43 9.96
CA ILE A 91 9.59 12.00 9.79
C ILE A 91 9.91 11.72 8.31
N VAL A 92 9.12 10.85 7.66
CA VAL A 92 9.46 10.35 6.32
C VAL A 92 8.97 11.24 5.19
N GLY A 93 7.90 12.00 5.42
CA GLY A 93 7.29 12.95 4.47
C GLY A 93 7.71 14.40 4.72
N HIS A 94 8.45 14.66 5.81
CA HIS A 94 8.79 16.01 6.27
C HIS A 94 7.55 16.88 6.45
N TYR A 95 6.46 16.25 6.89
CA TYR A 95 5.22 16.94 7.20
C TYR A 95 5.37 17.77 8.47
N ASN A 96 4.85 18.98 8.48
CA ASN A 96 4.76 19.83 9.65
C ASN A 96 3.29 20.23 9.85
N PRO A 97 2.64 19.83 10.95
CA PRO A 97 1.24 20.19 11.24
C PRO A 97 0.95 21.69 11.23
N ASP A 98 1.93 22.51 11.62
CA ASP A 98 1.80 23.97 11.63
C ASP A 98 1.93 24.59 10.22
N ASN A 99 2.33 23.81 9.22
CA ASN A 99 2.48 24.26 7.85
C ASN A 99 1.78 23.31 6.86
N PRO A 100 0.51 23.52 6.55
CA PRO A 100 -0.25 22.65 5.63
C PRO A 100 0.36 22.51 4.23
N LYS A 101 1.24 23.43 3.80
CA LYS A 101 1.95 23.35 2.52
C LYS A 101 3.05 22.28 2.51
N SER A 102 3.43 21.76 3.67
CA SER A 102 4.37 20.66 3.81
C SER A 102 3.75 19.29 3.53
N ASP A 103 2.41 19.19 3.43
CA ASP A 103 1.68 17.97 3.08
C ASP A 103 1.89 17.64 1.59
N ARG A 104 3.03 17.01 1.29
CA ARG A 104 3.47 16.67 -0.08
C ARG A 104 3.59 15.17 -0.33
N GLY A 105 3.17 14.36 0.63
CA GLY A 105 3.32 12.92 0.57
C GLY A 105 4.71 12.41 0.93
N ALA A 106 4.91 11.12 0.77
CA ALA A 106 6.20 10.47 1.04
C ALA A 106 6.58 9.46 -0.04
N VAL A 107 7.87 9.14 -0.11
CA VAL A 107 8.43 8.11 -0.98
C VAL A 107 8.34 6.76 -0.26
N GLU A 108 7.80 5.74 -0.92
CA GLU A 108 7.56 4.41 -0.34
C GLU A 108 8.82 3.78 0.27
N ILE A 109 9.94 3.80 -0.46
CA ILE A 109 11.20 3.21 0.03
C ILE A 109 11.70 3.89 1.29
N ASN A 110 11.47 5.19 1.48
CA ASN A 110 11.86 5.90 2.69
C ASN A 110 11.03 5.45 3.88
N VAL A 111 9.73 5.22 3.67
CA VAL A 111 8.83 4.67 4.70
C VAL A 111 9.28 3.27 5.12
N LEU A 112 9.55 2.38 4.16
CA LEU A 112 10.00 1.01 4.43
C LEU A 112 11.36 0.97 5.13
N ASN A 113 12.33 1.79 4.70
CA ASN A 113 13.64 1.90 5.34
C ASN A 113 13.53 2.42 6.79
N TYR A 114 12.66 3.42 7.02
CA TYR A 114 12.42 3.90 8.37
C TYR A 114 11.82 2.81 9.25
N TRP A 115 10.78 2.12 8.77
CA TRP A 115 10.10 1.05 9.50
C TRP A 115 10.99 -0.17 9.74
N LEU A 116 11.91 -0.46 8.82
CA LEU A 116 12.97 -1.47 9.00
C LEU A 116 13.94 -1.09 10.13
N ALA A 117 14.27 0.19 10.28
CA ALA A 117 15.17 0.68 11.31
C ALA A 117 14.49 0.94 12.64
N ASN A 118 13.24 1.44 12.63
CA ASN A 118 12.50 1.93 13.79
C ASN A 118 11.13 1.27 13.90
N PRO A 119 10.63 1.00 15.11
CA PRO A 119 9.28 0.50 15.29
C PRO A 119 8.24 1.60 15.03
N VAL A 120 7.07 1.19 14.53
CA VAL A 120 5.85 1.98 14.45
C VAL A 120 4.83 1.32 15.39
N ASP A 121 4.32 2.03 16.36
CA ASP A 121 3.46 1.47 17.44
C ASP A 121 4.02 0.15 18.01
N GLY A 122 5.31 0.14 18.33
CA GLY A 122 6.02 -1.05 18.86
C GLY A 122 6.27 -2.17 17.83
N ASN A 123 5.79 -2.06 16.61
CA ASN A 123 5.93 -3.07 15.56
C ASN A 123 7.03 -2.66 14.56
N LYS A 124 7.99 -3.54 14.34
CA LYS A 124 9.13 -3.31 13.46
C LYS A 124 9.10 -4.25 12.27
N LEU A 125 9.39 -3.71 11.08
CA LEU A 125 9.55 -4.52 9.89
C LEU A 125 10.85 -5.34 9.98
N SER A 126 10.78 -6.63 9.68
CA SER A 126 11.97 -7.51 9.73
C SER A 126 12.76 -7.48 8.43
N ALA A 127 12.06 -7.39 7.30
CA ALA A 127 12.64 -7.31 5.95
C ALA A 127 11.59 -6.86 4.96
N PHE A 128 12.02 -6.42 3.79
CA PHE A 128 11.17 -6.23 2.62
C PHE A 128 11.93 -6.59 1.34
N CYS A 129 11.18 -6.87 0.28
CA CYS A 129 11.72 -7.15 -1.04
C CYS A 129 10.87 -6.45 -2.11
N ALA A 130 11.51 -6.18 -3.24
CA ALA A 130 10.84 -5.60 -4.39
C ALA A 130 10.11 -6.68 -5.22
N LEU A 131 9.05 -6.26 -5.86
CA LEU A 131 8.29 -7.07 -6.81
C LEU A 131 8.50 -6.54 -8.22
N GLU A 132 8.50 -7.44 -9.22
CA GLU A 132 8.42 -7.04 -10.60
C GLU A 132 6.98 -6.61 -10.92
N PRO A 133 6.71 -5.31 -11.21
CA PRO A 133 5.35 -4.79 -11.36
C PRO A 133 4.54 -5.45 -12.49
N GLN A 134 5.22 -5.98 -13.49
CA GLN A 134 4.60 -6.68 -14.63
C GLN A 134 4.42 -8.17 -14.36
N ASN A 135 5.00 -8.70 -13.30
CA ASN A 135 4.90 -10.10 -12.94
C ASN A 135 3.78 -10.33 -11.94
N HIS A 136 2.62 -10.73 -12.44
CA HIS A 136 1.46 -11.00 -11.59
C HIS A 136 1.69 -12.17 -10.62
N GLN A 137 2.55 -13.11 -11.00
CA GLN A 137 2.90 -14.23 -10.13
C GLN A 137 3.64 -13.74 -8.88
N ASP A 138 4.61 -12.83 -9.01
CA ASP A 138 5.32 -12.25 -7.86
C ASP A 138 4.37 -11.59 -6.88
N ILE A 139 3.33 -10.89 -7.37
CA ILE A 139 2.33 -10.24 -6.52
C ILE A 139 1.48 -11.29 -5.78
N GLN A 140 1.08 -12.35 -6.47
CA GLN A 140 0.32 -13.45 -5.88
C GLN A 140 1.14 -14.19 -4.83
N ASP A 141 2.41 -14.49 -5.15
CA ASP A 141 3.37 -15.11 -4.23
C ASP A 141 3.58 -14.24 -2.98
N ALA A 142 3.76 -12.92 -3.16
CA ALA A 142 3.94 -12.00 -2.05
C ALA A 142 2.74 -12.01 -1.09
N VAL A 143 1.52 -11.92 -1.61
CA VAL A 143 0.32 -11.98 -0.76
C VAL A 143 0.18 -13.35 -0.10
N TYR A 144 0.44 -14.43 -0.83
CA TYR A 144 0.32 -15.79 -0.29
C TYR A 144 1.34 -16.07 0.81
N ILE A 145 2.60 -15.66 0.62
CA ILE A 145 3.71 -15.94 1.56
C ILE A 145 3.69 -15.00 2.76
N PHE A 146 3.46 -13.70 2.51
CA PHE A 146 3.61 -12.65 3.53
C PHE A 146 2.28 -12.10 4.06
N GLY A 147 1.15 -12.55 3.52
CA GLY A 147 -0.18 -12.11 3.92
C GLY A 147 -0.63 -10.80 3.29
N ASN A 148 0.30 -9.95 2.85
CA ASN A 148 -0.04 -8.72 2.13
C ASN A 148 1.07 -8.28 1.17
N CYS A 149 0.73 -7.26 0.38
CA CYS A 149 1.66 -6.59 -0.53
C CYS A 149 1.46 -5.07 -0.39
N TYR A 150 2.55 -4.34 -0.18
CA TYR A 150 2.57 -2.88 -0.14
C TYR A 150 2.77 -2.37 -1.57
N ILE A 151 1.78 -1.66 -2.12
CA ILE A 151 1.79 -1.26 -3.53
C ILE A 151 1.48 0.21 -3.71
N GLY A 152 2.08 0.82 -4.73
CA GLY A 152 1.71 2.12 -5.25
C GLY A 152 0.87 2.00 -6.52
N LEU A 153 -0.25 2.72 -6.57
CA LEU A 153 -1.16 2.72 -7.71
C LEU A 153 -1.32 4.11 -8.29
N GLU A 154 -1.23 4.21 -9.59
CA GLU A 154 -1.68 5.37 -10.34
C GLU A 154 -3.18 5.21 -10.62
N LEU A 155 -4.00 6.05 -9.97
CA LEU A 155 -5.44 5.91 -10.04
C LEU A 155 -6.01 6.60 -11.27
N PRO A 156 -6.97 5.96 -11.98
CA PRO A 156 -7.72 6.61 -13.04
C PRO A 156 -8.71 7.64 -12.49
N LEU A 157 -9.10 8.63 -13.30
CA LEU A 157 -10.12 9.63 -12.95
C LEU A 157 -11.42 8.98 -12.45
N SER A 158 -11.84 7.87 -13.06
CA SER A 158 -13.03 7.11 -12.66
C SER A 158 -12.98 6.60 -11.22
N ALA A 159 -11.79 6.36 -10.66
CA ALA A 159 -11.64 5.86 -9.29
C ALA A 159 -12.12 6.86 -8.22
N GLN A 160 -12.17 8.14 -8.55
CA GLN A 160 -12.60 9.19 -7.62
C GLN A 160 -14.06 9.03 -7.17
N GLY A 161 -14.91 8.47 -8.03
CA GLY A 161 -16.34 8.27 -7.73
C GLY A 161 -16.73 6.82 -7.40
N GLN A 162 -15.75 5.91 -7.24
CA GLN A 162 -16.02 4.49 -7.06
C GLN A 162 -15.69 4.03 -5.63
N THR A 163 -16.59 3.29 -5.02
CA THR A 163 -16.35 2.58 -3.75
C THR A 163 -15.46 1.36 -3.96
N VAL A 164 -15.67 0.65 -5.06
CA VAL A 164 -14.83 -0.45 -5.52
C VAL A 164 -14.26 -0.06 -6.88
N TRP A 165 -12.94 -0.01 -6.97
CA TRP A 165 -12.27 0.43 -8.20
C TRP A 165 -12.32 -0.65 -9.27
N THR A 166 -12.78 -0.25 -10.45
CA THR A 166 -12.81 -1.08 -11.65
C THR A 166 -11.90 -0.48 -12.72
N VAL A 167 -11.32 -1.33 -13.54
CA VAL A 167 -10.55 -0.87 -14.70
C VAL A 167 -11.51 -0.37 -15.77
N PRO A 168 -11.39 0.89 -16.22
CA PRO A 168 -12.24 1.41 -17.29
C PRO A 168 -12.04 0.65 -18.60
N ALA A 169 -13.11 0.40 -19.33
CA ALA A 169 -13.09 -0.37 -20.58
C ALA A 169 -12.20 0.26 -21.69
N GLY A 170 -11.98 1.59 -21.65
CA GLY A 170 -11.18 2.34 -22.64
C GLY A 170 -9.67 2.39 -22.33
N GLY A 171 -9.18 1.65 -21.33
CA GLY A 171 -7.77 1.75 -20.94
C GLY A 171 -7.38 3.12 -20.35
N PRO A 172 -6.10 3.58 -20.47
CA PRO A 172 -5.59 4.78 -19.82
C PRO A 172 -5.96 6.09 -20.54
N THR A 173 -7.18 6.18 -21.10
CA THR A 173 -7.69 7.37 -21.81
C THR A 173 -9.05 7.79 -21.27
N GLY A 174 -9.44 9.05 -21.46
CA GLY A 174 -10.72 9.57 -20.94
C GLY A 174 -10.85 9.36 -19.43
N GLN A 175 -11.90 8.69 -18.99
CA GLN A 175 -12.11 8.36 -17.58
C GLN A 175 -11.09 7.37 -17.01
N GLY A 176 -10.38 6.65 -17.87
CA GLY A 176 -9.27 5.78 -17.51
C GLY A 176 -7.93 6.50 -17.44
N ALA A 177 -7.86 7.77 -17.85
CA ALA A 177 -6.64 8.55 -17.75
C ALA A 177 -6.22 8.70 -16.29
N PRO A 178 -4.90 8.71 -16.00
CA PRO A 178 -4.39 9.00 -14.67
C PRO A 178 -4.87 10.37 -14.19
N VAL A 179 -5.14 10.51 -12.90
CA VAL A 179 -5.49 11.79 -12.29
C VAL A 179 -4.30 12.74 -12.46
N PRO A 180 -4.44 13.89 -13.17
CA PRO A 180 -3.34 14.81 -13.42
C PRO A 180 -2.74 15.34 -12.12
N GLY A 181 -1.42 15.27 -11.97
CA GLY A 181 -0.71 15.75 -10.79
C GLY A 181 -1.01 14.96 -9.51
N ALA A 182 -1.80 13.90 -9.60
CA ALA A 182 -2.01 13.03 -8.48
C ALA A 182 -0.76 12.19 -8.27
N ALA A 183 -0.18 12.32 -7.10
CA ALA A 183 0.73 11.33 -6.60
C ALA A 183 0.01 9.97 -6.59
N THR A 184 0.74 8.94 -6.90
CA THR A 184 0.25 7.57 -6.85
C THR A 184 -0.23 7.25 -5.42
N ARG A 185 -1.24 6.45 -5.29
CA ARG A 185 -1.76 6.04 -3.99
C ARG A 185 -1.09 4.75 -3.55
N CYS A 186 -0.60 4.71 -2.33
CA CYS A 186 -0.24 3.45 -1.69
C CYS A 186 -1.48 2.73 -1.20
N ARG A 187 -1.49 1.43 -1.38
CA ARG A 187 -2.53 0.55 -0.88
C ARG A 187 -1.91 -0.73 -0.33
N TRP A 188 -2.48 -1.16 0.75
CA TRP A 188 -2.31 -2.48 1.30
C TRP A 188 -3.26 -3.46 0.61
N LEU A 189 -2.76 -4.63 0.20
CA LEU A 189 -3.52 -5.67 -0.48
C LEU A 189 -3.47 -6.97 0.32
N PRO A 190 -4.51 -7.28 1.12
CA PRO A 190 -4.57 -8.51 1.90
C PRO A 190 -5.13 -9.70 1.10
N THR A 191 -5.70 -9.41 -0.07
CA THR A 191 -6.46 -10.39 -0.85
C THR A 191 -6.09 -10.28 -2.31
N MET A 192 -5.82 -11.41 -2.94
CA MET A 192 -5.60 -11.53 -4.37
C MET A 192 -6.47 -12.64 -4.96
N ARG A 193 -6.98 -12.37 -6.17
CA ARG A 193 -7.59 -13.37 -7.04
C ARG A 193 -6.86 -13.38 -8.38
N ALA A 194 -6.77 -14.51 -9.04
CA ALA A 194 -6.09 -14.65 -10.32
C ALA A 194 -6.64 -13.72 -11.41
N ASP A 195 -7.91 -13.35 -11.31
CA ASP A 195 -8.64 -12.48 -12.24
C ASP A 195 -8.82 -11.03 -11.72
N SER A 196 -8.18 -10.68 -10.60
CA SER A 196 -8.33 -9.35 -10.01
C SER A 196 -7.83 -8.24 -10.95
N PRO A 197 -8.62 -7.16 -11.15
CA PRO A 197 -8.19 -6.03 -11.97
C PRO A 197 -6.94 -5.33 -11.41
N VAL A 198 -6.64 -5.48 -10.12
CA VAL A 198 -5.39 -4.99 -9.50
C VAL A 198 -4.18 -5.69 -10.08
N SER A 199 -4.32 -6.95 -10.52
CA SER A 199 -3.25 -7.69 -11.19
C SER A 199 -2.89 -7.12 -12.57
N ARG A 200 -3.71 -6.26 -13.16
CA ARG A 200 -3.51 -5.73 -14.53
C ARG A 200 -2.96 -4.32 -14.61
N GLY A 201 -2.70 -3.65 -13.51
CA GLY A 201 -2.27 -2.25 -13.52
C GLY A 201 -1.47 -1.79 -12.31
N ALA A 202 -1.21 -2.69 -11.36
CA ALA A 202 -0.43 -2.36 -10.19
C ALA A 202 1.05 -2.23 -10.58
N ARG A 203 1.61 -1.05 -10.38
CA ARG A 203 3.06 -0.91 -10.27
C ARG A 203 3.40 -1.14 -8.81
N CYS A 204 4.00 -2.29 -8.51
CA CYS A 204 4.59 -2.49 -7.20
C CYS A 204 5.85 -1.64 -7.14
N CYS A 205 5.90 -0.77 -6.16
CA CYS A 205 7.09 -0.01 -5.82
C CYS A 205 7.55 -0.52 -4.46
N ALA A 206 8.68 -1.13 -4.43
CA ALA A 206 9.50 -1.21 -3.23
C ALA A 206 10.60 -0.19 -3.35
#